data_4feeb7944ff07389082d5d450c051465
#
_entry.id   4feeb7944ff07389082d5d450c051465
#
_cell.length_a   1.000
_cell.length_b   1.000
_cell.length_c   1.000
_cell.angle_alpha   90.00
_cell.angle_beta   90.00
_cell.angle_gamma   90.00
#
_symmetry.space_group_name_H-M   'P 1'
#
loop_
_entity.id
_entity.type
_entity.pdbx_description
1 polymer ?
#
loop_
_entity_poly.entity_id
_entity_poly.type
_entity_poly.pdbx_seq_one_letter_code
_entity_poly.pdbx_strand_id
1 'polypeptide(L)'
;TERIISALAAKPCGDLDNDALALIFMTDEEKARGRELVMLASVLQFTLPGIPCIYYGDEVGMEGYRDPFNRRPYPWGREDAALLAHYRKLSDIRRTHLVFAEGVTRILHAGDGVFDFTRGDGDDTLRICVNRSDDAYRIAGSYTDLLTGTEYRGGAIVKPDSAVILTGNE
;
A
#
# COMPACT_ATOMS: atom_id res chain seq x y z
N THR A 1 17.80 0.98 9.32
CA THR A 1 16.51 1.04 8.59
C THR A 1 15.45 0.38 9.42
N GLU A 2 14.34 1.06 9.66
CA GLU A 2 13.18 0.54 10.39
C GLU A 2 12.30 -0.33 9.48
N ARG A 3 11.44 -1.15 10.07
CA ARG A 3 10.35 -1.81 9.37
C ARG A 3 9.34 -0.80 8.86
N ILE A 4 8.75 -1.03 7.70
CA ILE A 4 7.84 -0.08 7.08
C ILE A 4 6.66 0.31 7.99
N ILE A 5 6.06 -0.64 8.70
CA ILE A 5 4.95 -0.36 9.62
C ILE A 5 5.38 0.56 10.77
N SER A 6 6.58 0.34 11.33
CA SER A 6 7.12 1.19 12.39
C SER A 6 7.49 2.58 11.87
N ALA A 7 8.11 2.66 10.69
CA ALA A 7 8.47 3.93 10.06
C ALA A 7 7.26 4.81 9.73
N LEU A 8 6.10 4.19 9.44
CA LEU A 8 4.89 4.92 9.06
C LEU A 8 4.02 5.32 10.25
N ALA A 9 4.03 4.58 11.36
CA ALA A 9 3.03 4.77 12.41
C ALA A 9 3.56 4.71 13.85
N ALA A 10 4.76 4.15 14.09
CA ALA A 10 5.29 4.13 15.45
C ALA A 10 5.77 5.52 15.88
N LYS A 11 5.75 5.74 17.19
CA LYS A 11 6.40 6.94 17.75
C LYS A 11 7.91 6.89 17.48
N PRO A 12 8.53 8.03 17.14
CA PRO A 12 9.98 8.10 16.98
C PRO A 12 10.69 7.60 18.23
N CYS A 13 11.63 6.66 18.07
CA CYS A 13 12.38 6.11 19.19
C CYS A 13 13.63 6.94 19.57
N GLY A 14 13.95 7.99 18.80
CA GLY A 14 15.09 8.87 19.07
C GLY A 14 16.43 8.11 19.16
N ASP A 15 17.30 8.59 20.05
CA ASP A 15 18.64 8.03 20.26
C ASP A 15 18.68 6.98 21.39
N LEU A 16 17.61 6.20 21.57
CA LEU A 16 17.56 5.14 22.57
C LEU A 16 18.65 4.12 22.32
N ASP A 17 19.23 3.59 23.39
CA ASP A 17 20.20 2.50 23.31
C ASP A 17 19.55 1.17 22.90
N ASN A 18 20.34 0.13 22.70
CA ASN A 18 19.83 -1.16 22.25
C ASN A 18 19.00 -1.88 23.33
N ASP A 19 19.30 -1.69 24.61
CA ASP A 19 18.56 -2.33 25.69
C ASP A 19 17.15 -1.76 25.78
N ALA A 20 17.01 -0.44 25.65
CA ALA A 20 15.72 0.23 25.59
C ALA A 20 14.93 -0.16 24.33
N LEU A 21 15.59 -0.18 23.16
CA LEU A 21 14.95 -0.56 21.89
C LEU A 21 14.46 -2.02 21.86
N ALA A 22 15.12 -2.92 22.59
CA ALA A 22 14.69 -4.31 22.70
C ALA A 22 13.31 -4.46 23.35
N LEU A 23 12.94 -3.51 24.20
CA LEU A 23 11.71 -3.53 24.98
C LEU A 23 10.56 -2.70 24.37
N ILE A 24 10.85 -1.95 23.30
CA ILE A 24 9.84 -1.13 22.65
C ILE A 24 9.05 -1.94 21.61
N PHE A 25 7.74 -1.83 21.70
CA PHE A 25 6.77 -2.36 20.75
C PHE A 25 5.73 -1.28 20.43
N MET A 26 5.17 -1.36 19.24
CA MET A 26 4.04 -0.51 18.84
C MET A 26 2.81 -0.85 19.68
N THR A 27 2.02 0.18 20.02
CA THR A 27 0.69 0.00 20.60
C THR A 27 -0.29 -0.60 19.59
N ASP A 28 -1.44 -1.07 20.06
CA ASP A 28 -2.46 -1.63 19.15
C ASP A 28 -3.01 -0.56 18.20
N GLU A 29 -3.14 0.70 18.64
CA GLU A 29 -3.53 1.84 17.80
C GLU A 29 -2.48 2.14 16.73
N GLU A 30 -1.19 2.16 17.10
CA GLU A 30 -0.10 2.34 16.16
C GLU A 30 -0.05 1.21 15.13
N LYS A 31 -0.27 -0.05 15.54
CA LYS A 31 -0.34 -1.20 14.63
C LYS A 31 -1.52 -1.11 13.68
N ALA A 32 -2.70 -0.73 14.18
CA ALA A 32 -3.90 -0.55 13.36
C ALA A 32 -3.66 0.54 12.31
N ARG A 33 -3.15 1.70 12.73
CA ARG A 33 -2.81 2.78 11.81
C ARG A 33 -1.68 2.40 10.83
N GLY A 34 -0.68 1.73 11.32
CA GLY A 34 0.44 1.22 10.51
C GLY A 34 -0.03 0.26 9.43
N ARG A 35 -0.95 -0.65 9.73
CA ARG A 35 -1.56 -1.55 8.75
C ARG A 35 -2.21 -0.79 7.60
N GLU A 36 -3.06 0.20 7.91
CA GLU A 36 -3.71 1.03 6.90
C GLU A 36 -2.69 1.70 5.98
N LEU A 37 -1.65 2.32 6.56
CA LEU A 37 -0.61 3.01 5.83
C LEU A 37 0.25 2.06 4.98
N VAL A 38 0.56 0.87 5.49
CA VAL A 38 1.28 -0.16 4.72
C VAL A 38 0.44 -0.65 3.56
N MET A 39 -0.87 -0.82 3.72
CA MET A 39 -1.77 -1.17 2.62
C MET A 39 -1.73 -0.11 1.50
N LEU A 40 -1.75 1.17 1.84
CA LEU A 40 -1.62 2.25 0.84
C LEU A 40 -0.25 2.25 0.17
N ALA A 41 0.83 2.16 0.95
CA ALA A 41 2.20 2.14 0.43
C ALA A 41 2.44 0.94 -0.49
N SER A 42 1.88 -0.23 -0.16
CA SER A 42 2.01 -1.43 -0.99
C SER A 42 1.28 -1.33 -2.32
N VAL A 43 0.15 -0.60 -2.41
CA VAL A 43 -0.49 -0.30 -3.71
C VAL A 43 0.51 0.41 -4.62
N LEU A 44 1.20 1.44 -4.13
CA LEU A 44 2.23 2.14 -4.90
C LEU A 44 3.41 1.21 -5.25
N GLN A 45 3.89 0.43 -4.27
CA GLN A 45 4.99 -0.51 -4.48
C GLN A 45 4.72 -1.50 -5.61
N PHE A 46 3.48 -1.99 -5.72
CA PHE A 46 3.10 -2.99 -6.72
C PHE A 46 2.68 -2.41 -8.07
N THR A 47 2.34 -1.12 -8.14
CA THR A 47 1.79 -0.50 -9.36
C THR A 47 2.73 0.47 -10.04
N LEU A 48 3.69 1.05 -9.34
CA LEU A 48 4.73 1.89 -9.94
C LEU A 48 5.70 1.08 -10.81
N PRO A 49 6.43 1.73 -11.73
CA PRO A 49 7.49 1.07 -12.51
C PRO A 49 8.56 0.45 -11.61
N GLY A 50 9.07 -0.70 -12.03
CA GLY A 50 10.09 -1.44 -11.30
C GLY A 50 9.57 -2.78 -10.78
N ILE A 51 10.39 -3.47 -10.01
CA ILE A 51 10.06 -4.77 -9.40
C ILE A 51 9.75 -4.54 -7.92
N PRO A 52 8.54 -4.89 -7.44
CA PRO A 52 8.23 -4.77 -6.01
C PRO A 52 9.14 -5.70 -5.20
N CYS A 53 9.81 -5.14 -4.21
CA CYS A 53 10.66 -5.87 -3.29
C CYS A 53 10.03 -5.84 -1.88
N ILE A 54 9.58 -6.97 -1.39
CA ILE A 54 9.02 -7.12 -0.05
C ILE A 54 10.15 -7.58 0.87
N TYR A 55 10.44 -6.81 1.92
CA TYR A 55 11.30 -7.30 2.98
C TYR A 55 10.50 -8.26 3.85
N TYR A 56 11.03 -9.47 4.11
CA TYR A 56 10.30 -10.53 4.80
C TYR A 56 9.61 -10.03 6.08
N GLY A 57 8.34 -10.35 6.22
CA GLY A 57 7.53 -9.96 7.36
C GLY A 57 6.79 -8.62 7.22
N ASP A 58 7.12 -7.78 6.23
CA ASP A 58 6.34 -6.56 5.97
C ASP A 58 4.91 -6.90 5.55
N GLU A 59 4.75 -8.01 4.81
CA GLU A 59 3.46 -8.55 4.36
C GLU A 59 2.56 -9.08 5.49
N VAL A 60 3.10 -9.20 6.69
CA VAL A 60 2.38 -9.65 7.89
C VAL A 60 2.46 -8.66 9.05
N GLY A 61 2.90 -7.44 8.77
CA GLY A 61 2.91 -6.35 9.74
C GLY A 61 3.98 -6.49 10.82
N MET A 62 5.12 -7.11 10.52
CA MET A 62 6.24 -7.15 11.46
C MET A 62 6.73 -5.75 11.79
N GLU A 63 6.69 -5.41 13.07
CA GLU A 63 7.28 -4.20 13.60
C GLU A 63 8.78 -4.36 13.88
N GLY A 64 9.51 -3.25 13.89
CA GLY A 64 10.92 -3.24 14.27
C GLY A 64 11.58 -1.90 13.95
N TYR A 65 12.47 -1.50 14.84
CA TYR A 65 13.24 -0.27 14.73
C TYR A 65 14.58 -0.53 14.02
N ARG A 66 15.60 0.29 14.29
CA ARG A 66 16.92 0.10 13.66
C ARG A 66 17.52 -1.28 13.95
N ASP A 67 18.51 -1.66 13.17
CA ASP A 67 19.26 -2.91 13.33
C ASP A 67 19.80 -3.05 14.76
N PRO A 68 19.69 -4.26 15.39
CA PRO A 68 19.20 -5.53 14.84
C PRO A 68 17.69 -5.77 14.99
N PHE A 69 16.90 -4.83 15.54
CA PHE A 69 15.50 -5.04 15.93
C PHE A 69 14.52 -5.09 14.76
N ASN A 70 14.96 -4.67 13.56
CA ASN A 70 14.24 -4.90 12.30
C ASN A 70 14.35 -6.35 11.78
N ARG A 71 15.17 -7.21 12.39
CA ARG A 71 15.43 -8.60 11.96
C ARG A 71 14.85 -9.64 12.92
N ARG A 72 13.74 -9.34 13.56
CA ARG A 72 13.03 -10.29 14.43
C ARG A 72 12.63 -11.54 13.65
N PRO A 73 12.47 -12.72 14.32
CA PRO A 73 11.93 -13.91 13.67
C PRO A 73 10.55 -13.67 13.08
N TYR A 74 10.27 -14.34 11.96
CA TYR A 74 8.95 -14.29 11.34
C TYR A 74 7.87 -14.81 12.29
N PRO A 75 6.71 -14.14 12.42
CA PRO A 75 5.70 -14.43 13.43
C PRO A 75 4.77 -15.59 13.01
N TRP A 76 5.32 -16.78 12.79
CA TRP A 76 4.57 -17.96 12.38
C TRP A 76 3.35 -18.21 13.27
N GLY A 77 2.16 -18.36 12.66
CA GLY A 77 0.88 -18.58 13.33
C GLY A 77 0.31 -17.33 14.02
N ARG A 78 0.93 -16.15 13.82
CA ARG A 78 0.47 -14.86 14.36
C ARG A 78 0.54 -13.78 13.29
N GLU A 79 0.45 -14.16 12.03
CA GLU A 79 0.47 -13.26 10.89
C GLU A 79 -0.75 -12.34 10.89
N ASP A 80 -0.59 -11.09 10.46
CA ASP A 80 -1.74 -10.25 10.13
C ASP A 80 -2.39 -10.77 8.85
N ALA A 81 -3.47 -11.54 9.03
CA ALA A 81 -4.14 -12.22 7.92
C ALA A 81 -4.73 -11.24 6.89
N ALA A 82 -5.18 -10.05 7.33
CA ALA A 82 -5.75 -9.05 6.44
C ALA A 82 -4.67 -8.42 5.56
N LEU A 83 -3.53 -8.06 6.16
CA LEU A 83 -2.40 -7.51 5.43
C LEU A 83 -1.81 -8.54 4.45
N LEU A 84 -1.66 -9.80 4.89
CA LEU A 84 -1.18 -10.87 4.03
C LEU A 84 -2.10 -11.12 2.84
N ALA A 85 -3.43 -11.10 3.06
CA ALA A 85 -4.41 -11.22 1.98
C ALA A 85 -4.32 -10.06 0.99
N HIS A 86 -4.08 -8.84 1.48
CA HIS A 86 -3.89 -7.66 0.65
C HIS A 86 -2.64 -7.79 -0.25
N TYR A 87 -1.50 -8.20 0.30
CA TYR A 87 -0.28 -8.43 -0.48
C TYR A 87 -0.45 -9.53 -1.53
N ARG A 88 -1.15 -10.62 -1.20
CA ARG A 88 -1.49 -11.67 -2.16
C ARG A 88 -2.36 -11.13 -3.29
N LYS A 89 -3.38 -10.32 -2.96
CA LYS A 89 -4.25 -9.67 -3.95
C LYS A 89 -3.46 -8.76 -4.89
N LEU A 90 -2.56 -7.92 -4.37
CA LEU A 90 -1.70 -7.07 -5.17
C LEU A 90 -0.76 -7.88 -6.09
N SER A 91 -0.21 -8.98 -5.57
CA SER A 91 0.63 -9.90 -6.34
C SER A 91 -0.15 -10.52 -7.51
N ASP A 92 -1.39 -10.96 -7.27
CA ASP A 92 -2.25 -11.52 -8.31
C ASP A 92 -2.62 -10.46 -9.35
N ILE A 93 -3.02 -9.25 -8.94
CA ILE A 93 -3.30 -8.14 -9.85
C ILE A 93 -2.07 -7.85 -10.73
N ARG A 94 -0.88 -7.74 -10.13
CA ARG A 94 0.34 -7.45 -10.90
C ARG A 94 0.70 -8.58 -11.88
N ARG A 95 0.51 -9.84 -11.48
CA ARG A 95 0.81 -11.01 -12.32
C ARG A 95 -0.15 -11.13 -13.50
N THR A 96 -1.39 -10.71 -13.35
CA THR A 96 -2.44 -10.84 -14.37
C THR A 96 -2.50 -9.65 -15.34
N HIS A 97 -1.83 -8.52 -15.02
CA HIS A 97 -1.84 -7.30 -15.85
C HIS A 97 -0.43 -6.90 -16.27
N LEU A 98 -0.08 -7.21 -17.51
CA LEU A 98 1.26 -6.93 -18.07
C LEU A 98 1.62 -5.44 -18.07
N VAL A 99 0.65 -4.54 -18.02
CA VAL A 99 0.86 -3.08 -17.95
C VAL A 99 1.74 -2.66 -16.77
N PHE A 100 1.82 -3.45 -15.70
CA PHE A 100 2.71 -3.16 -14.58
C PHE A 100 4.18 -3.49 -14.87
N ALA A 101 4.46 -4.37 -15.81
CA ALA A 101 5.81 -4.68 -16.25
C ALA A 101 6.27 -3.75 -17.37
N GLU A 102 5.45 -3.56 -18.41
CA GLU A 102 5.83 -2.94 -19.68
C GLU A 102 5.10 -1.63 -19.95
N GLY A 103 3.98 -1.36 -19.27
CA GLY A 103 3.10 -0.23 -19.57
C GLY A 103 3.71 1.13 -19.21
N VAL A 104 3.37 2.12 -20.04
CA VAL A 104 3.70 3.53 -19.80
C VAL A 104 3.03 4.03 -18.51
N THR A 105 3.71 4.90 -17.79
CA THR A 105 3.15 5.59 -16.63
C THR A 105 2.82 7.03 -16.99
N ARG A 106 1.59 7.48 -16.72
CA ARG A 106 1.17 8.87 -16.90
C ARG A 106 0.58 9.38 -15.60
N ILE A 107 1.18 10.43 -15.05
CA ILE A 107 0.66 11.10 -13.84
C ILE A 107 -0.49 12.00 -14.26
N LEU A 108 -1.64 11.82 -13.64
CA LEU A 108 -2.85 12.62 -13.85
C LEU A 108 -2.97 13.72 -12.79
N HIS A 109 -2.64 13.38 -11.53
CA HIS A 109 -2.58 14.33 -10.42
C HIS A 109 -1.53 13.89 -9.40
N ALA A 110 -0.77 14.84 -8.87
CA ALA A 110 0.18 14.63 -7.78
C ALA A 110 0.24 15.89 -6.91
N GLY A 111 -0.47 15.88 -5.81
CA GLY A 111 -0.55 17.02 -4.88
C GLY A 111 -1.65 16.84 -3.86
N ASP A 112 -1.67 17.69 -2.85
CA ASP A 112 -2.71 17.77 -1.81
C ASP A 112 -3.07 16.41 -1.18
N GLY A 113 -2.07 15.55 -0.99
CA GLY A 113 -2.27 14.20 -0.44
C GLY A 113 -2.83 13.17 -1.42
N VAL A 114 -3.06 13.52 -2.69
CA VAL A 114 -3.57 12.60 -3.72
C VAL A 114 -2.50 12.31 -4.76
N PHE A 115 -2.35 11.02 -5.09
CA PHE A 115 -1.53 10.58 -6.21
C PHE A 115 -2.37 9.70 -7.14
N ASP A 116 -2.64 10.22 -8.34
CA ASP A 116 -3.50 9.63 -9.37
C ASP A 116 -2.70 9.49 -10.66
N PHE A 117 -2.60 8.27 -11.17
CA PHE A 117 -1.81 7.96 -12.38
C PHE A 117 -2.38 6.76 -13.12
N THR A 118 -1.95 6.59 -14.38
CA THR A 118 -2.27 5.41 -15.18
C THR A 118 -1.05 4.56 -15.44
N ARG A 119 -1.28 3.27 -15.65
CA ARG A 119 -0.33 2.29 -16.19
C ARG A 119 -0.94 1.65 -17.42
N GLY A 120 -0.15 1.57 -18.47
CA GLY A 120 -0.59 1.03 -19.78
C GLY A 120 -0.91 2.10 -20.79
N ASP A 121 -1.37 1.66 -21.95
CA ASP A 121 -1.76 2.49 -23.09
C ASP A 121 -2.95 1.81 -23.81
N GLY A 122 -3.87 2.60 -24.36
CA GLY A 122 -5.07 2.08 -25.02
C GLY A 122 -6.03 1.35 -24.06
N ASP A 123 -6.60 0.26 -24.54
CA ASP A 123 -7.67 -0.49 -23.83
C ASP A 123 -7.19 -1.21 -22.56
N ASP A 124 -5.88 -1.53 -22.48
CA ASP A 124 -5.27 -2.19 -21.32
C ASP A 124 -4.85 -1.19 -20.21
N THR A 125 -5.33 0.05 -20.25
CA THR A 125 -4.95 1.06 -19.25
C THR A 125 -5.63 0.81 -17.91
N LEU A 126 -4.81 0.73 -16.86
CA LEU A 126 -5.28 0.75 -15.47
C LEU A 126 -5.05 2.13 -14.86
N ARG A 127 -6.01 2.61 -14.06
CA ARG A 127 -5.88 3.85 -13.29
C ARG A 127 -5.74 3.55 -11.82
N ILE A 128 -4.71 4.12 -11.21
CA ILE A 128 -4.37 3.92 -9.81
C ILE A 128 -4.49 5.26 -9.10
N CYS A 129 -5.24 5.30 -8.00
CA CYS A 129 -5.33 6.48 -7.16
C CYS A 129 -5.10 6.09 -5.70
N VAL A 130 -4.19 6.81 -5.03
CA VAL A 130 -3.98 6.75 -3.59
C VAL A 130 -4.34 8.11 -3.02
N ASN A 131 -5.28 8.13 -2.09
CA ASN A 131 -5.75 9.33 -1.44
C ASN A 131 -5.37 9.33 0.04
N ARG A 132 -4.48 10.25 0.43
CA ARG A 132 -4.02 10.54 1.79
C ARG A 132 -4.47 11.93 2.25
N SER A 133 -5.41 12.56 1.53
CA SER A 133 -6.02 13.82 1.93
C SER A 133 -7.18 13.59 2.91
N ASP A 134 -7.66 14.67 3.51
CA ASP A 134 -8.82 14.63 4.41
C ASP A 134 -10.15 14.59 3.63
N ASP A 135 -10.12 14.84 2.32
CA ASP A 135 -11.29 14.90 1.47
C ASP A 135 -11.38 13.71 0.50
N ALA A 136 -12.60 13.38 0.07
CA ALA A 136 -12.82 12.37 -0.95
C ALA A 136 -12.42 12.88 -2.34
N TYR A 137 -11.61 12.11 -3.07
CA TYR A 137 -11.21 12.39 -4.44
C TYR A 137 -12.14 11.70 -5.43
N ARG A 138 -12.60 12.44 -6.46
CA ARG A 138 -13.57 11.97 -7.45
C ARG A 138 -12.89 11.70 -8.79
N ILE A 139 -13.17 10.53 -9.35
CA ILE A 139 -12.69 10.08 -10.66
C ILE A 139 -13.91 9.84 -11.54
N ALA A 140 -14.09 10.62 -12.61
CA ALA A 140 -15.19 10.45 -13.54
C ALA A 140 -15.01 9.23 -14.46
N GLY A 141 -16.07 8.54 -14.81
CA GLY A 141 -16.07 7.35 -15.66
C GLY A 141 -16.74 6.14 -15.01
N SER A 142 -16.79 5.04 -15.74
CA SER A 142 -17.26 3.76 -15.20
C SER A 142 -16.08 2.80 -15.05
N TYR A 143 -15.97 2.15 -13.89
CA TYR A 143 -14.80 1.37 -13.52
C TYR A 143 -15.18 0.16 -12.66
N THR A 144 -14.31 -0.85 -12.68
CA THR A 144 -14.27 -1.88 -11.65
C THR A 144 -12.97 -1.75 -10.86
N ASP A 145 -13.06 -1.69 -9.54
CA ASP A 145 -11.89 -1.69 -8.67
C ASP A 145 -11.34 -3.11 -8.50
N LEU A 146 -10.12 -3.34 -8.95
CA LEU A 146 -9.48 -4.64 -8.88
C LEU A 146 -9.14 -5.10 -7.46
N LEU A 147 -9.02 -4.16 -6.50
CA LEU A 147 -8.76 -4.51 -5.09
C LEU A 147 -9.99 -5.12 -4.42
N THR A 148 -11.16 -4.52 -4.66
CA THR A 148 -12.41 -4.85 -3.94
C THR A 148 -13.44 -5.55 -4.79
N GLY A 149 -13.34 -5.47 -6.13
CA GLY A 149 -14.38 -5.90 -7.06
C GLY A 149 -15.56 -4.93 -7.16
N THR A 150 -15.48 -3.75 -6.57
CA THR A 150 -16.55 -2.76 -6.60
C THR A 150 -16.71 -2.17 -7.99
N GLU A 151 -17.94 -2.17 -8.51
CA GLU A 151 -18.29 -1.49 -9.75
C GLU A 151 -18.71 -0.05 -9.47
N TYR A 152 -18.13 0.89 -10.20
CA TYR A 152 -18.49 2.31 -10.20
C TYR A 152 -19.16 2.69 -11.51
N ARG A 153 -20.36 3.28 -11.43
CA ARG A 153 -21.10 3.78 -12.59
C ARG A 153 -21.20 5.30 -12.52
N GLY A 154 -20.59 5.98 -13.48
CA GLY A 154 -20.58 7.44 -13.54
C GLY A 154 -19.56 8.14 -12.64
N GLY A 155 -18.74 7.41 -11.92
CA GLY A 155 -17.61 7.94 -11.18
C GLY A 155 -17.22 7.09 -9.97
N ALA A 156 -15.90 6.97 -9.73
CA ALA A 156 -15.34 6.38 -8.51
C ALA A 156 -15.08 7.47 -7.46
N ILE A 157 -15.34 7.13 -6.20
CA ILE A 157 -15.03 7.99 -5.06
C ILE A 157 -13.96 7.32 -4.24
N VAL A 158 -12.76 7.91 -4.23
CA VAL A 158 -11.62 7.46 -3.42
C VAL A 158 -11.66 8.21 -2.10
N LYS A 159 -12.02 7.51 -1.04
CA LYS A 159 -12.15 8.09 0.31
C LYS A 159 -10.79 8.53 0.87
N PRO A 160 -10.76 9.38 1.91
CA PRO A 160 -9.56 9.58 2.71
C PRO A 160 -8.91 8.27 3.13
N ASP A 161 -7.58 8.26 3.18
CA ASP A 161 -6.77 7.10 3.55
C ASP A 161 -7.15 5.79 2.81
N SER A 162 -7.46 5.91 1.51
CA SER A 162 -7.81 4.75 0.68
C SER A 162 -7.10 4.76 -0.67
N ALA A 163 -7.10 3.61 -1.32
CA ALA A 163 -6.57 3.45 -2.66
C ALA A 163 -7.49 2.59 -3.52
N VAL A 164 -7.42 2.79 -4.84
CA VAL A 164 -8.12 1.99 -5.85
C VAL A 164 -7.17 1.63 -6.99
N ILE A 165 -7.42 0.48 -7.61
CA ILE A 165 -6.82 0.07 -8.88
C ILE A 165 -7.98 -0.19 -9.84
N LEU A 166 -8.21 0.72 -10.76
CA LEU A 166 -9.40 0.77 -11.60
C LEU A 166 -9.09 0.24 -13.01
N THR A 167 -9.93 -0.66 -13.48
CA THR A 167 -10.04 -1.00 -14.90
C THR A 167 -11.29 -0.35 -15.48
N GLY A 168 -11.20 0.20 -16.70
CA GLY A 168 -12.34 0.81 -17.38
C GLY A 168 -13.40 -0.25 -17.69
N ASN A 169 -14.66 0.11 -17.51
CA ASN A 169 -15.80 -0.65 -18.03
C ASN A 169 -16.23 0.01 -19.33
N GLU A 170 -16.33 -0.77 -20.41
CA GLU A 170 -16.92 -0.35 -21.68
C GLU A 170 -18.38 0.11 -21.55
#